data_1264c87a29508c73696abc309756337a
#
_entry.id   1264c87a29508c73696abc309756337a
#
_cell.length_a   1.000
_cell.length_b   1.000
_cell.length_c   1.000
_cell.angle_alpha   90.00
_cell.angle_beta   90.00
_cell.angle_gamma   90.00
#
_symmetry.space_group_name_H-M   'P 1'
#
loop_
_entity.id
_entity.type
_entity.pdbx_description
1 polymer ?
#
loop_
_entity_poly.entity_id
_entity_poly.type
_entity_poly.pdbx_seq_one_letter_code
_entity_poly.pdbx_strand_id
1 'polypeptide(L)'
;AEAVLKYNVSNFVLISSDKAVRSTNVMGATKRLAEICVQSLYDNQNLQSKFAIVRFGNVLQSSGSVIPKFKKQIKDGGPVTLTHPDVTRYFMTIIEASQLVIQAGAMAEKCEVYVLDMGESVKIKNLIDKMIKLSGLSIKDSKNLDGDIEIKIIGLRSGEKLYEELL
;
A
#
# COMPACT_ATOMS: atom_id res chain seq x y z
N ALA A 1 5.87 20.21 -5.73
CA ALA A 1 4.79 21.13 -6.06
C ALA A 1 5.30 22.51 -6.47
N GLU A 2 6.15 23.21 -5.68
CA GLU A 2 6.70 24.54 -6.02
C GLU A 2 7.36 24.59 -7.40
N ALA A 3 8.12 23.58 -7.79
CA ALA A 3 8.72 23.50 -9.11
C ALA A 3 7.67 23.44 -10.23
N VAL A 4 6.52 22.79 -9.99
CA VAL A 4 5.39 22.74 -10.93
C VAL A 4 4.89 24.16 -11.22
N LEU A 5 4.73 24.95 -10.18
CA LEU A 5 4.31 26.35 -10.27
C LEU A 5 5.34 27.19 -11.01
N LYS A 6 6.60 27.08 -10.61
CA LYS A 6 7.72 27.86 -11.18
C LYS A 6 7.89 27.64 -12.68
N TYR A 7 7.66 26.41 -13.15
CA TYR A 7 7.92 26.02 -14.54
C TYR A 7 6.66 25.78 -15.35
N ASN A 8 5.48 26.13 -14.82
CA ASN A 8 4.18 26.01 -15.49
C ASN A 8 3.92 24.58 -16.03
N VAL A 9 4.21 23.57 -15.21
CA VAL A 9 3.95 22.18 -15.59
C VAL A 9 2.44 21.95 -15.65
N SER A 10 1.95 21.41 -16.75
CA SER A 10 0.50 21.26 -17.01
C SER A 10 -0.19 20.30 -16.04
N ASN A 11 0.44 19.17 -15.72
CA ASN A 11 -0.13 18.14 -14.86
C ASN A 11 0.85 17.71 -13.78
N PHE A 12 0.35 17.56 -12.56
CA PHE A 12 1.11 17.05 -11.42
C PHE A 12 0.32 15.96 -10.70
N VAL A 13 0.96 14.83 -10.43
CA VAL A 13 0.34 13.75 -9.67
C VAL A 13 1.14 13.46 -8.41
N LEU A 14 0.50 13.60 -7.26
CA LEU A 14 1.03 13.17 -5.96
C LEU A 14 0.61 11.73 -5.68
N ILE A 15 1.57 10.82 -5.60
CA ILE A 15 1.33 9.46 -5.13
C ILE A 15 1.20 9.47 -3.61
N SER A 16 -0.01 9.16 -3.13
CA SER A 16 -0.34 9.00 -1.72
C SER A 16 -0.60 7.52 -1.37
N SER A 17 -1.35 7.27 -0.32
CA SER A 17 -1.55 5.91 0.23
C SER A 17 -2.88 5.84 1.00
N ASP A 18 -3.44 4.63 1.12
CA ASP A 18 -4.50 4.28 2.06
C ASP A 18 -4.14 4.67 3.52
N LYS A 19 -2.85 4.65 3.86
CA LYS A 19 -2.34 4.99 5.20
C LYS A 19 -2.39 6.48 5.53
N ALA A 20 -2.66 7.34 4.55
CA ALA A 20 -2.97 8.75 4.76
C ALA A 20 -4.38 8.97 5.36
N VAL A 21 -5.27 7.96 5.24
CA VAL A 21 -6.61 7.99 5.81
C VAL A 21 -6.55 7.64 7.29
N ARG A 22 -7.08 8.50 8.16
CA ARG A 22 -7.08 8.31 9.63
C ARG A 22 -5.75 7.76 10.14
N SER A 23 -4.66 8.47 9.83
CA SER A 23 -3.28 8.02 10.07
C SER A 23 -3.02 7.66 11.52
N THR A 24 -2.49 6.46 11.75
CA THR A 24 -2.10 5.93 13.07
C THR A 24 -0.59 5.86 13.26
N ASN A 25 0.17 6.22 12.23
CA ASN A 25 1.64 6.17 12.25
C ASN A 25 2.24 7.37 11.50
N VAL A 26 3.52 7.61 11.74
CA VAL A 26 4.27 8.77 11.18
C VAL A 26 4.24 8.78 9.65
N MET A 27 4.42 7.62 9.01
CA MET A 27 4.44 7.53 7.54
C MET A 27 3.10 7.96 6.93
N GLY A 28 1.97 7.50 7.48
CA GLY A 28 0.64 7.91 7.06
C GLY A 28 0.41 9.41 7.31
N ALA A 29 0.82 9.91 8.47
CA ALA A 29 0.71 11.32 8.82
C ALA A 29 1.51 12.23 7.87
N THR A 30 2.74 11.85 7.50
CA THR A 30 3.55 12.60 6.54
C THR A 30 2.95 12.58 5.13
N LYS A 31 2.34 11.46 4.71
CA LYS A 31 1.61 11.39 3.44
C LYS A 31 0.39 12.32 3.45
N ARG A 32 -0.38 12.32 4.55
CA ARG A 32 -1.52 13.24 4.70
C ARG A 32 -1.09 14.71 4.71
N LEU A 33 0.00 15.02 5.39
CA LEU A 33 0.56 16.38 5.39
C LEU A 33 0.95 16.81 3.96
N ALA A 34 1.59 15.93 3.19
CA ALA A 34 1.93 16.20 1.79
C ALA A 34 0.69 16.48 0.93
N GLU A 35 -0.41 15.73 1.12
CA GLU A 35 -1.68 16.01 0.45
C GLU A 35 -2.20 17.42 0.79
N ILE A 36 -2.24 17.76 2.07
CA ILE A 36 -2.71 19.09 2.54
C ILE A 36 -1.83 20.21 1.98
N CYS A 37 -0.51 20.05 1.97
CA CYS A 37 0.39 21.03 1.39
C CYS A 37 0.13 21.26 -0.11
N VAL A 38 -0.11 20.18 -0.86
CA VAL A 38 -0.41 20.28 -2.30
C VAL A 38 -1.76 20.96 -2.54
N GLN A 39 -2.79 20.60 -1.78
CA GLN A 39 -4.10 21.27 -1.86
C GLN A 39 -4.02 22.75 -1.51
N SER A 40 -3.33 23.11 -0.41
CA SER A 40 -3.14 24.50 -0.01
C SER A 40 -2.36 25.35 -1.04
N LEU A 41 -1.35 24.76 -1.69
CA LEU A 41 -0.63 25.43 -2.77
C LEU A 41 -1.53 25.70 -3.98
N TYR A 42 -2.42 24.76 -4.31
CA TYR A 42 -3.37 24.91 -5.40
C TYR A 42 -4.41 26.01 -5.10
N ASP A 43 -5.01 25.99 -3.91
CA ASP A 43 -6.10 26.89 -3.52
C ASP A 43 -5.64 28.35 -3.41
N ASN A 44 -4.38 28.58 -3.09
CA ASN A 44 -3.82 29.92 -2.92
C ASN A 44 -3.36 30.59 -4.24
N GLN A 45 -3.51 29.91 -5.39
CA GLN A 45 -3.03 30.41 -6.67
C GLN A 45 -4.03 30.10 -7.79
N ASN A 46 -4.25 31.08 -8.66
CA ASN A 46 -5.10 30.90 -9.84
C ASN A 46 -4.32 30.12 -10.93
N LEU A 47 -4.21 28.81 -10.75
CA LEU A 47 -3.35 27.92 -11.52
C LEU A 47 -4.03 27.38 -12.76
N GLN A 48 -3.28 27.31 -13.85
CA GLN A 48 -3.64 26.53 -15.05
C GLN A 48 -3.19 25.06 -14.93
N SER A 49 -2.27 24.77 -14.03
CA SER A 49 -1.78 23.41 -13.76
C SER A 49 -2.86 22.57 -13.10
N LYS A 50 -3.00 21.32 -13.52
CA LYS A 50 -3.92 20.33 -12.92
C LYS A 50 -3.17 19.48 -11.93
N PHE A 51 -3.78 19.23 -10.78
CA PHE A 51 -3.19 18.46 -9.69
C PHE A 51 -4.06 17.24 -9.37
N ALA A 52 -3.47 16.07 -9.34
CA ALA A 52 -4.11 14.85 -8.86
C ALA A 52 -3.37 14.32 -7.62
N ILE A 53 -4.12 13.95 -6.61
CA ILE A 53 -3.62 13.19 -5.46
C ILE A 53 -4.20 11.79 -5.57
N VAL A 54 -3.36 10.75 -5.62
CA VAL A 54 -3.84 9.39 -5.87
C VAL A 54 -3.52 8.51 -4.67
N ARG A 55 -4.58 7.96 -4.05
CA ARG A 55 -4.50 7.04 -2.92
C ARG A 55 -4.74 5.61 -3.39
N PHE A 56 -3.88 4.70 -2.98
CA PHE A 56 -4.04 3.26 -3.17
C PHE A 56 -3.32 2.48 -2.07
N GLY A 57 -3.66 1.20 -1.95
CA GLY A 57 -3.09 0.30 -0.95
C GLY A 57 -1.72 -0.24 -1.35
N ASN A 58 -1.46 -1.51 -1.03
CA ASN A 58 -0.15 -2.10 -1.26
C ASN A 58 0.02 -2.48 -2.75
N VAL A 59 1.23 -2.26 -3.27
CA VAL A 59 1.59 -2.69 -4.62
C VAL A 59 2.46 -3.96 -4.52
N LEU A 60 2.05 -5.01 -5.23
CA LEU A 60 2.76 -6.28 -5.25
C LEU A 60 4.19 -6.10 -5.78
N GLN A 61 5.15 -6.77 -5.14
CA GLN A 61 6.57 -6.77 -5.51
C GLN A 61 7.27 -5.40 -5.43
N SER A 62 6.67 -4.40 -4.80
CA SER A 62 7.36 -3.15 -4.50
C SER A 62 8.54 -3.37 -3.55
N SER A 63 9.57 -2.51 -3.65
CA SER A 63 10.75 -2.56 -2.78
C SER A 63 10.33 -2.47 -1.30
N GLY A 64 10.86 -3.35 -0.46
CA GLY A 64 10.53 -3.42 0.96
C GLY A 64 9.14 -3.99 1.28
N SER A 65 8.40 -4.51 0.28
CA SER A 65 7.08 -5.09 0.50
C SER A 65 7.13 -6.44 1.23
N VAL A 66 5.97 -6.84 1.76
CA VAL A 66 5.84 -8.05 2.58
C VAL A 66 6.12 -9.35 1.80
N ILE A 67 5.84 -9.38 0.49
CA ILE A 67 6.02 -10.58 -0.34
C ILE A 67 7.50 -11.00 -0.46
N PRO A 68 8.45 -10.11 -0.81
CA PRO A 68 9.88 -10.45 -0.78
C PRO A 68 10.35 -10.95 0.59
N LYS A 69 9.85 -10.36 1.68
CA LYS A 69 10.16 -10.80 3.04
C LYS A 69 9.67 -12.23 3.28
N PHE A 70 8.43 -12.55 2.92
CA PHE A 70 7.89 -13.90 3.09
C PHE A 70 8.62 -14.93 2.22
N LYS A 71 8.92 -14.58 0.96
CA LYS A 71 9.73 -15.44 0.08
C LYS A 71 11.08 -15.79 0.71
N LYS A 72 11.75 -14.78 1.27
CA LYS A 72 13.03 -15.01 1.96
C LYS A 72 12.85 -15.94 3.16
N GLN A 73 11.88 -15.66 4.05
CA GLN A 73 11.62 -16.47 5.23
C GLN A 73 11.29 -17.92 4.89
N ILE A 74 10.48 -18.16 3.84
CA ILE A 74 10.16 -19.51 3.35
C ILE A 74 11.43 -20.21 2.83
N LYS A 75 12.24 -19.52 2.03
CA LYS A 75 13.51 -20.06 1.50
C LYS A 75 14.50 -20.42 2.62
N ASP A 76 14.51 -19.64 3.70
CA ASP A 76 15.40 -19.85 4.85
C ASP A 76 14.87 -20.93 5.83
N GLY A 77 13.74 -21.62 5.52
CA GLY A 77 13.15 -22.67 6.37
C GLY A 77 12.20 -22.14 7.45
N GLY A 78 11.82 -20.88 7.40
CA GLY A 78 10.90 -20.25 8.35
C GLY A 78 11.57 -19.78 9.66
N PRO A 79 10.78 -19.37 10.67
CA PRO A 79 9.34 -19.19 10.61
C PRO A 79 8.93 -17.99 9.75
N VAL A 80 7.75 -18.05 9.13
CA VAL A 80 7.15 -16.87 8.50
C VAL A 80 6.44 -16.03 9.57
N THR A 81 6.81 -14.76 9.66
CA THR A 81 6.27 -13.86 10.69
C THR A 81 5.01 -13.15 10.23
N LEU A 82 3.93 -13.25 11.00
CA LEU A 82 2.66 -12.58 10.80
C LEU A 82 2.32 -11.71 12.01
N THR A 83 1.87 -10.48 11.79
CA THR A 83 1.59 -9.55 12.89
C THR A 83 0.29 -9.87 13.61
N HIS A 84 -0.76 -10.27 12.87
CA HIS A 84 -2.03 -10.70 13.46
C HIS A 84 -2.77 -11.66 12.48
N PRO A 85 -3.49 -12.68 12.97
CA PRO A 85 -4.19 -13.65 12.10
C PRO A 85 -5.22 -13.02 11.16
N ASP A 86 -5.87 -11.95 11.61
CA ASP A 86 -6.95 -11.27 10.88
C ASP A 86 -6.52 -10.01 10.14
N VAL A 87 -5.22 -9.72 10.08
CA VAL A 87 -4.74 -8.55 9.34
C VAL A 87 -5.05 -8.70 7.85
N THR A 88 -5.68 -7.67 7.30
CA THR A 88 -6.00 -7.60 5.87
C THR A 88 -5.31 -6.42 5.20
N ARG A 89 -5.02 -6.54 3.91
CA ARG A 89 -4.46 -5.46 3.08
C ARG A 89 -5.06 -5.53 1.69
N TYR A 90 -5.16 -4.36 1.06
CA TYR A 90 -5.44 -4.26 -0.37
C TYR A 90 -4.18 -4.44 -1.17
N PHE A 91 -4.28 -5.09 -2.31
CA PHE A 91 -3.16 -5.30 -3.23
C PHE A 91 -3.55 -5.03 -4.66
N MET A 92 -2.63 -4.43 -5.41
CA MET A 92 -2.70 -4.37 -6.88
C MET A 92 -1.31 -4.59 -7.47
N THR A 93 -1.24 -4.86 -8.76
CA THR A 93 0.04 -4.97 -9.48
C THR A 93 0.63 -3.59 -9.76
N ILE A 94 1.95 -3.55 -10.04
CA ILE A 94 2.63 -2.31 -10.46
C ILE A 94 2.01 -1.76 -11.76
N ILE A 95 1.64 -2.66 -12.68
CA ILE A 95 1.06 -2.29 -13.98
C ILE A 95 -0.30 -1.61 -13.77
N GLU A 96 -1.20 -2.23 -12.99
CA GLU A 96 -2.50 -1.64 -12.66
C GLU A 96 -2.34 -0.29 -11.96
N ALA A 97 -1.49 -0.20 -10.95
CA ALA A 97 -1.23 1.06 -10.24
C ALA A 97 -0.74 2.16 -11.20
N SER A 98 0.21 1.83 -12.07
CA SER A 98 0.78 2.79 -13.02
C SER A 98 -0.25 3.29 -14.04
N GLN A 99 -1.06 2.39 -14.58
CA GLN A 99 -2.11 2.74 -15.54
C GLN A 99 -3.18 3.63 -14.90
N LEU A 100 -3.64 3.29 -13.69
CA LEU A 100 -4.64 4.07 -12.98
C LEU A 100 -4.12 5.44 -12.53
N VAL A 101 -2.85 5.53 -12.16
CA VAL A 101 -2.19 6.81 -11.83
C VAL A 101 -2.12 7.73 -13.05
N ILE A 102 -1.75 7.19 -14.22
CA ILE A 102 -1.73 7.96 -15.47
C ILE A 102 -3.15 8.43 -15.82
N GLN A 103 -4.13 7.54 -15.68
CA GLN A 103 -5.54 7.86 -15.94
C GLN A 103 -6.05 8.95 -14.99
N ALA A 104 -5.77 8.85 -13.69
CA ALA A 104 -6.15 9.89 -12.71
C ALA A 104 -5.52 11.24 -13.06
N GLY A 105 -4.24 11.26 -13.46
CA GLY A 105 -3.58 12.48 -13.91
C GLY A 105 -4.17 13.09 -15.18
N ALA A 106 -4.66 12.25 -16.10
CA ALA A 106 -5.34 12.70 -17.31
C ALA A 106 -6.77 13.23 -17.05
N MET A 107 -7.47 12.64 -16.08
CA MET A 107 -8.83 13.02 -15.69
C MET A 107 -8.88 14.27 -14.81
N ALA A 108 -7.79 14.63 -14.15
CA ALA A 108 -7.75 15.77 -13.24
C ALA A 108 -8.09 17.07 -13.96
N GLU A 109 -8.98 17.86 -13.35
CA GLU A 109 -9.36 19.19 -13.86
C GLU A 109 -8.86 20.31 -12.96
N LYS A 110 -8.79 20.04 -11.67
CA LYS A 110 -8.37 20.99 -10.61
C LYS A 110 -7.32 20.33 -9.71
N CYS A 111 -7.64 20.22 -8.41
CA CYS A 111 -6.86 19.49 -7.41
C CYS A 111 -7.75 18.45 -6.74
N GLU A 112 -7.86 17.29 -7.34
CA GLU A 112 -8.72 16.21 -6.86
C GLU A 112 -7.93 15.11 -6.16
N VAL A 113 -8.62 14.45 -5.21
CA VAL A 113 -8.13 13.23 -4.58
C VAL A 113 -8.83 12.03 -5.21
N TYR A 114 -8.07 11.23 -5.91
CA TYR A 114 -8.52 9.96 -6.50
C TYR A 114 -8.19 8.81 -5.57
N VAL A 115 -9.15 7.93 -5.37
CA VAL A 115 -8.97 6.66 -4.67
C VAL A 115 -9.09 5.55 -5.69
N LEU A 116 -8.03 4.75 -5.84
CA LEU A 116 -8.07 3.65 -6.79
C LEU A 116 -8.93 2.51 -6.25
N ASP A 117 -9.74 1.92 -7.12
CA ASP A 117 -10.47 0.70 -6.79
C ASP A 117 -9.47 -0.45 -6.59
N MET A 118 -9.36 -0.91 -5.36
CA MET A 118 -8.43 -1.97 -4.96
C MET A 118 -9.09 -3.35 -4.94
N GLY A 119 -10.38 -3.44 -5.29
CA GLY A 119 -11.14 -4.68 -5.15
C GLY A 119 -11.26 -5.13 -3.69
N GLU A 120 -11.24 -6.44 -3.47
CA GLU A 120 -11.37 -7.01 -2.13
C GLU A 120 -10.06 -7.03 -1.35
N SER A 121 -10.15 -6.79 -0.04
CA SER A 121 -8.99 -6.91 0.85
C SER A 121 -8.61 -8.38 1.06
N VAL A 122 -7.31 -8.66 1.14
CA VAL A 122 -6.77 -10.01 1.28
C VAL A 122 -6.24 -10.22 2.70
N LYS A 123 -6.66 -11.30 3.37
CA LYS A 123 -6.04 -11.73 4.64
C LYS A 123 -4.57 -12.11 4.38
N ILE A 124 -3.65 -11.50 5.12
CA ILE A 124 -2.21 -11.78 4.97
C ILE A 124 -1.89 -13.24 5.30
N LYS A 125 -2.60 -13.83 6.27
CA LYS A 125 -2.48 -15.27 6.56
C LYS A 125 -2.74 -16.12 5.31
N ASN A 126 -3.82 -15.85 4.58
CA ASN A 126 -4.16 -16.61 3.36
C ASN A 126 -3.10 -16.44 2.25
N LEU A 127 -2.49 -15.25 2.18
CA LEU A 127 -1.38 -15.00 1.26
C LEU A 127 -0.15 -15.86 1.63
N ILE A 128 0.23 -15.91 2.92
CA ILE A 128 1.31 -16.74 3.42
C ILE A 128 1.04 -18.22 3.12
N ASP A 129 -0.17 -18.71 3.44
CA ASP A 129 -0.57 -20.10 3.21
C ASP A 129 -0.42 -20.49 1.74
N LYS A 130 -0.85 -19.61 0.82
CA LYS A 130 -0.68 -19.81 -0.62
C LYS A 130 0.79 -19.81 -1.04
N MET A 131 1.60 -18.90 -0.49
CA MET A 131 3.02 -18.81 -0.83
C MET A 131 3.81 -20.05 -0.39
N ILE A 132 3.55 -20.58 0.82
CA ILE A 132 4.16 -21.81 1.31
C ILE A 132 3.81 -22.97 0.39
N LYS A 133 2.52 -23.16 0.06
CA LYS A 133 2.04 -24.23 -0.84
C LYS A 133 2.64 -24.12 -2.24
N LEU A 134 2.71 -22.92 -2.81
CA LEU A 134 3.32 -22.68 -4.12
C LEU A 134 4.84 -22.93 -4.14
N SER A 135 5.50 -22.93 -2.98
CA SER A 135 6.89 -23.32 -2.83
C SER A 135 7.10 -24.83 -2.69
N GLY A 136 6.03 -25.64 -2.79
CA GLY A 136 6.06 -27.08 -2.62
C GLY A 136 6.20 -27.52 -1.16
N LEU A 137 5.97 -26.63 -0.20
CA LEU A 137 6.16 -26.85 1.23
C LEU A 137 4.80 -26.90 1.96
N SER A 138 4.80 -27.55 3.13
CA SER A 138 3.65 -27.70 4.01
C SER A 138 3.73 -26.75 5.22
N ILE A 139 2.54 -26.38 5.75
CA ILE A 139 2.46 -25.56 6.94
C ILE A 139 2.62 -26.46 8.17
N LYS A 140 3.48 -26.06 9.09
CA LYS A 140 3.64 -26.67 10.40
C LYS A 140 2.66 -26.02 11.38
N ASP A 141 1.72 -26.81 11.88
CA ASP A 141 0.73 -26.39 12.87
C ASP A 141 0.31 -27.57 13.78
N SER A 142 -0.71 -27.36 14.62
CA SER A 142 -1.23 -28.39 15.52
C SER A 142 -1.83 -29.63 14.82
N LYS A 143 -2.17 -29.51 13.54
CA LYS A 143 -2.72 -30.60 12.71
C LYS A 143 -1.66 -31.28 11.86
N ASN A 144 -0.51 -30.62 11.65
CA ASN A 144 0.62 -31.12 10.88
C ASN A 144 1.94 -30.77 11.61
N LEU A 145 2.31 -31.58 12.57
CA LEU A 145 3.51 -31.37 13.40
C LEU A 145 4.82 -31.54 12.60
N ASP A 146 4.78 -32.34 11.53
CA ASP A 146 5.91 -32.61 10.63
C ASP A 146 5.95 -31.63 9.45
N GLY A 147 5.13 -30.58 9.47
CA GLY A 147 5.13 -29.54 8.43
C GLY A 147 6.47 -28.79 8.36
N ASP A 148 6.74 -28.25 7.19
CA ASP A 148 8.03 -27.61 6.87
C ASP A 148 8.17 -26.20 7.44
N ILE A 149 7.10 -25.39 7.39
CA ILE A 149 7.14 -23.95 7.68
C ILE A 149 6.13 -23.57 8.77
N GLU A 150 6.63 -23.05 9.87
CA GLU A 150 5.81 -22.47 10.94
C GLU A 150 5.41 -21.02 10.61
N ILE A 151 4.15 -20.65 10.96
CA ILE A 151 3.69 -19.24 10.92
C ILE A 151 3.68 -18.72 12.36
N LYS A 152 4.60 -17.78 12.64
CA LYS A 152 4.75 -17.20 13.98
C LYS A 152 4.02 -15.86 14.09
N ILE A 153 3.07 -15.76 15.02
CA ILE A 153 2.39 -14.50 15.34
C ILE A 153 3.31 -13.66 16.24
N ILE A 154 3.59 -12.41 15.79
CA ILE A 154 4.54 -11.52 16.48
C ILE A 154 3.89 -10.29 17.12
N GLY A 155 2.55 -10.13 17.00
CA GLY A 155 1.81 -8.95 17.44
C GLY A 155 1.84 -7.80 16.42
N LEU A 156 0.81 -6.94 16.48
CA LEU A 156 0.75 -5.73 15.69
C LEU A 156 1.86 -4.76 16.11
N ARG A 157 2.44 -4.07 15.15
CA ARG A 157 3.40 -2.99 15.41
C ARG A 157 2.67 -1.75 15.91
N SER A 158 3.41 -0.88 16.61
CA SER A 158 2.85 0.41 17.00
C SER A 158 2.34 1.18 15.77
N GLY A 159 1.07 1.58 15.80
CA GLY A 159 0.40 2.26 14.69
C GLY A 159 0.07 1.39 13.47
N GLU A 160 0.21 0.06 13.56
CA GLU A 160 -0.26 -0.85 12.52
C GLU A 160 -1.77 -1.09 12.67
N LYS A 161 -2.53 -0.84 11.61
CA LYS A 161 -3.96 -1.13 11.57
C LYS A 161 -4.22 -2.61 11.25
N LEU A 162 -5.29 -3.16 11.81
CA LEU A 162 -5.75 -4.50 11.48
C LEU A 162 -6.25 -4.56 10.02
N TYR A 163 -6.95 -3.52 9.59
CA TYR A 163 -7.42 -3.30 8.21
C TYR A 163 -7.23 -1.84 7.82
N GLU A 164 -6.95 -1.58 6.56
CA GLU A 164 -6.76 -0.24 6.02
C GLU A 164 -8.06 0.29 5.42
N GLU A 165 -8.23 1.61 5.45
CA GLU A 165 -9.36 2.32 4.89
C GLU A 165 -8.90 3.10 3.65
N LEU A 166 -9.74 3.14 2.61
CA LEU A 166 -9.44 3.86 1.37
C LEU A 166 -9.96 5.29 1.38
N LEU A 167 -11.05 5.55 2.13
CA LEU A 167 -11.74 6.84 2.26
C LEU A 167 -11.81 7.28 3.71
#